data_9b6bd6db3cfef0846718ec3f062a26d9
#
_entry.id   9b6bd6db3cfef0846718ec3f062a26d9
#
_cell.length_a   1.000
_cell.length_b   1.000
_cell.length_c   1.000
_cell.angle_alpha   90.00
_cell.angle_beta   90.00
_cell.angle_gamma   90.00
#
_symmetry.space_group_name_H-M   'P 1'
#
loop_
_entity.id
_entity.type
_entity.pdbx_description
1 polymer ?
#
loop_
_entity_poly.entity_id
_entity_poly.type
_entity_poly.pdbx_seq_one_letter_code
_entity_poly.pdbx_strand_id
1 'polypeptide(L)'
;MTDSRLFGSAFLKIAHRGYSSRYPENTLPAFEGAVAAGADMIELDVRLSRDGELVVIHDATIDRTSNGRGRMADLTLAELRRFSYPNAMTAFGRVPIPTLAEVIDRVGAQVTLNVEIKGRRSGSAGMERLIAALLRRKGAVDRVIVSAFDRRALVEMKRADGQVRTGLLYDRGWRRFGEDVRRLGVYSVHPRLSAIDAEALRWVHSEGVRVFPWVAKDRGDVDRCRAADFIDGVMVNDLALFGDAGPCRENPDRT
;
A
#
# COMPACT_ATOMS: atom_id res chain seq x y z
N MET A 1 8.99 -5.34 -23.41
CA MET A 1 8.63 -3.92 -23.57
C MET A 1 8.44 -3.36 -22.17
N THR A 2 9.38 -2.55 -21.70
CA THR A 2 9.33 -1.91 -20.39
C THR A 2 8.19 -0.92 -20.36
N ASP A 3 7.22 -1.15 -19.47
CA ASP A 3 6.02 -0.32 -19.35
C ASP A 3 6.37 1.00 -18.66
N SER A 4 6.86 1.97 -19.44
CA SER A 4 7.18 3.33 -18.98
C SER A 4 5.95 4.19 -18.65
N ARG A 5 4.75 3.62 -18.71
CA ARG A 5 3.49 4.37 -18.65
C ARG A 5 3.00 4.72 -17.25
N LEU A 6 3.45 4.03 -16.19
CA LEU A 6 3.06 4.38 -14.82
C LEU A 6 4.03 5.34 -14.15
N PHE A 7 5.31 5.11 -14.34
CA PHE A 7 6.35 5.88 -13.68
C PHE A 7 7.50 6.05 -14.67
N GLY A 8 7.82 7.28 -15.03
CA GLY A 8 9.06 7.59 -15.73
C GLY A 8 10.29 7.14 -14.91
N SER A 9 11.46 7.66 -15.21
CA SER A 9 12.70 7.40 -14.46
C SER A 9 12.78 8.13 -13.10
N ALA A 10 11.70 8.77 -12.65
CA ALA A 10 11.70 9.52 -11.39
C ALA A 10 11.64 8.59 -10.18
N PHE A 11 12.39 8.95 -9.12
CA PHE A 11 12.35 8.27 -7.82
C PHE A 11 11.02 8.56 -7.12
N LEU A 12 10.24 7.52 -6.76
CA LEU A 12 8.86 7.65 -6.29
C LEU A 12 8.75 7.99 -4.80
N LYS A 13 7.85 8.92 -4.49
CA LYS A 13 7.39 9.26 -3.13
C LYS A 13 6.22 8.35 -2.80
N ILE A 14 6.41 7.37 -1.91
CA ILE A 14 5.37 6.39 -1.58
C ILE A 14 4.86 6.64 -0.15
N ALA A 15 3.58 6.96 -0.02
CA ALA A 15 2.94 7.21 1.28
C ALA A 15 2.49 5.89 1.91
N HIS A 16 3.15 5.45 2.99
CA HIS A 16 2.85 4.22 3.72
C HIS A 16 1.60 4.38 4.59
N ARG A 17 0.51 3.66 4.23
CA ARG A 17 -0.83 3.79 4.82
C ARG A 17 -1.42 5.21 4.68
N GLY A 18 -1.10 5.89 3.58
CA GLY A 18 -1.35 7.31 3.40
C GLY A 18 -0.34 8.20 4.12
N TYR A 19 -0.65 9.49 4.32
CA TYR A 19 0.21 10.41 5.07
C TYR A 19 0.07 10.17 6.58
N SER A 20 0.50 9.00 7.03
CA SER A 20 0.19 8.44 8.35
C SER A 20 0.90 9.12 9.52
N SER A 21 1.91 9.98 9.28
CA SER A 21 2.49 10.84 10.32
C SER A 21 1.59 12.03 10.68
N ARG A 22 0.69 12.46 9.78
CA ARG A 22 -0.21 13.61 9.99
C ARG A 22 -1.68 13.26 10.09
N TYR A 23 -2.07 12.13 9.53
CA TYR A 23 -3.46 11.67 9.48
C TYR A 23 -3.56 10.25 10.02
N PRO A 24 -4.73 9.80 10.48
CA PRO A 24 -4.92 8.41 10.88
C PRO A 24 -4.59 7.44 9.74
N GLU A 25 -3.73 6.47 10.00
CA GLU A 25 -3.32 5.48 9.00
C GLU A 25 -4.51 4.75 8.38
N ASN A 26 -4.42 4.40 7.10
CA ASN A 26 -5.43 3.61 6.37
C ASN A 26 -6.83 4.24 6.35
N THR A 27 -6.91 5.57 6.32
CA THR A 27 -8.17 6.33 6.27
C THR A 27 -8.23 7.25 5.04
N LEU A 28 -9.45 7.65 4.63
CA LEU A 28 -9.61 8.58 3.51
C LEU A 28 -8.87 9.90 3.74
N PRO A 29 -8.93 10.55 4.92
CA PRO A 29 -8.12 11.76 5.19
C PRO A 29 -6.61 11.54 5.00
N ALA A 30 -6.06 10.36 5.36
CA ALA A 30 -4.64 10.07 5.15
C ALA A 30 -4.29 9.93 3.66
N PHE A 31 -5.19 9.38 2.86
CA PHE A 31 -4.99 9.22 1.42
C PHE A 31 -5.14 10.55 0.68
N GLU A 32 -6.16 11.34 1.01
CA GLU A 32 -6.32 12.71 0.47
C GLU A 32 -5.14 13.60 0.85
N GLY A 33 -4.68 13.52 2.10
CA GLY A 33 -3.49 14.22 2.55
C GLY A 33 -2.22 13.81 1.82
N ALA A 34 -2.08 12.51 1.47
CA ALA A 34 -0.95 12.03 0.67
C ALA A 34 -0.99 12.58 -0.77
N VAL A 35 -2.16 12.60 -1.41
CA VAL A 35 -2.33 13.20 -2.74
C VAL A 35 -2.01 14.69 -2.70
N ALA A 36 -2.54 15.42 -1.71
CA ALA A 36 -2.28 16.86 -1.56
C ALA A 36 -0.80 17.18 -1.30
N ALA A 37 -0.07 16.26 -0.65
CA ALA A 37 1.38 16.36 -0.42
C ALA A 37 2.23 15.88 -1.60
N GLY A 38 1.63 15.50 -2.72
CA GLY A 38 2.33 15.09 -3.95
C GLY A 38 2.96 13.69 -3.88
N ALA A 39 2.29 12.74 -3.22
CA ALA A 39 2.68 11.34 -3.31
C ALA A 39 2.47 10.79 -4.74
N ASP A 40 3.43 10.03 -5.24
CA ASP A 40 3.33 9.33 -6.53
C ASP A 40 2.57 8.01 -6.40
N MET A 41 2.67 7.40 -5.21
CA MET A 41 1.99 6.15 -4.87
C MET A 41 1.53 6.19 -3.41
N ILE A 42 0.38 5.58 -3.14
CA ILE A 42 -0.11 5.32 -1.79
C ILE A 42 -0.11 3.82 -1.55
N GLU A 43 0.52 3.40 -0.47
CA GLU A 43 0.41 2.04 0.03
C GLU A 43 -0.71 1.97 1.07
N LEU A 44 -1.46 0.86 1.07
CA LEU A 44 -2.56 0.59 1.98
C LEU A 44 -2.77 -0.91 2.19
N ASP A 45 -3.38 -1.27 3.32
CA ASP A 45 -3.57 -2.65 3.75
C ASP A 45 -5.03 -3.08 3.62
N VAL A 46 -5.31 -4.27 3.06
CA VAL A 46 -6.68 -4.77 2.89
C VAL A 46 -6.90 -6.10 3.62
N ARG A 47 -8.05 -6.20 4.28
CA ARG A 47 -8.58 -7.41 4.92
C ARG A 47 -10.05 -7.62 4.56
N LEU A 48 -10.56 -8.84 4.78
CA LEU A 48 -12.00 -9.14 4.65
C LEU A 48 -12.71 -9.01 5.99
N SER A 49 -13.83 -8.28 5.99
CA SER A 49 -14.81 -8.29 7.08
C SER A 49 -15.60 -9.61 7.12
N ARG A 50 -16.39 -9.82 8.17
CA ARG A 50 -17.24 -11.02 8.32
C ARG A 50 -18.24 -11.18 7.17
N ASP A 51 -18.75 -10.11 6.63
CA ASP A 51 -19.67 -10.06 5.50
C ASP A 51 -19.00 -9.99 4.12
N GLY A 52 -17.65 -10.16 4.07
CA GLY A 52 -16.89 -10.28 2.81
C GLY A 52 -16.52 -8.96 2.14
N GLU A 53 -16.63 -7.82 2.84
CA GLU A 53 -16.21 -6.53 2.33
C GLU A 53 -14.69 -6.36 2.41
N LEU A 54 -14.09 -5.74 1.38
CA LEU A 54 -12.66 -5.40 1.35
C LEU A 54 -12.42 -4.12 2.15
N VAL A 55 -12.03 -4.27 3.41
CA VAL A 55 -11.85 -3.16 4.37
C VAL A 55 -10.39 -2.77 4.46
N VAL A 56 -10.10 -1.47 4.57
CA VAL A 56 -8.73 -0.96 4.62
C VAL A 56 -8.26 -0.82 6.06
N ILE A 57 -7.44 -1.78 6.51
CA ILE A 57 -6.89 -1.84 7.87
C ILE A 57 -5.66 -2.76 7.93
N HIS A 58 -4.63 -2.37 8.68
CA HIS A 58 -3.41 -3.16 8.83
C HIS A 58 -3.58 -4.36 9.77
N ASP A 59 -4.07 -4.13 11.01
CA ASP A 59 -4.08 -5.14 12.07
C ASP A 59 -5.25 -6.13 11.90
N ALA A 60 -5.11 -7.32 12.48
CA ALA A 60 -6.18 -8.31 12.54
C ALA A 60 -7.28 -7.93 13.56
N THR A 61 -7.02 -6.95 14.41
CA THR A 61 -7.96 -6.39 15.37
C THR A 61 -8.09 -4.88 15.16
N ILE A 62 -9.18 -4.29 15.66
CA ILE A 62 -9.44 -2.86 15.57
C ILE A 62 -8.88 -2.06 16.75
N ASP A 63 -8.27 -2.73 17.74
CA ASP A 63 -7.95 -2.20 19.07
C ASP A 63 -6.93 -1.05 19.03
N ARG A 64 -5.92 -1.11 18.16
CA ARG A 64 -4.86 -0.10 18.08
C ARG A 64 -5.32 1.18 17.38
N THR A 65 -6.11 1.02 16.32
CA THR A 65 -6.43 2.12 15.40
C THR A 65 -7.85 2.65 15.54
N SER A 66 -8.64 2.11 16.48
CA SER A 66 -10.01 2.60 16.72
C SER A 66 -10.33 2.74 18.21
N ASN A 67 -11.48 3.34 18.51
CA ASN A 67 -12.03 3.37 19.85
C ASN A 67 -12.82 2.10 20.23
N GLY A 68 -12.80 1.06 19.37
CA GLY A 68 -13.39 -0.25 19.60
C GLY A 68 -12.38 -1.32 19.95
N ARG A 69 -12.87 -2.54 20.13
CA ARG A 69 -12.06 -3.73 20.39
C ARG A 69 -12.63 -4.93 19.64
N GLY A 70 -11.77 -5.85 19.26
CA GLY A 70 -12.15 -7.13 18.68
C GLY A 70 -11.47 -7.43 17.35
N ARG A 71 -11.67 -8.66 16.88
CA ARG A 71 -11.11 -9.10 15.59
C ARG A 71 -11.93 -8.53 14.45
N MET A 72 -11.24 -7.93 13.50
CA MET A 72 -11.85 -7.31 12.32
C MET A 72 -12.69 -8.34 11.51
N ALA A 73 -12.19 -9.56 11.35
CA ALA A 73 -12.88 -10.62 10.62
C ALA A 73 -14.16 -11.15 11.30
N ASP A 74 -14.41 -10.81 12.56
CA ASP A 74 -15.62 -11.22 13.28
C ASP A 74 -16.72 -10.14 13.21
N LEU A 75 -16.45 -9.01 12.56
CA LEU A 75 -17.35 -7.85 12.46
C LEU A 75 -17.74 -7.60 10.99
N THR A 76 -19.01 -7.25 10.76
CA THR A 76 -19.48 -6.74 9.48
C THR A 76 -18.99 -5.32 9.24
N LEU A 77 -19.00 -4.86 7.99
CA LEU A 77 -18.69 -3.47 7.67
C LEU A 77 -19.56 -2.49 8.45
N ALA A 78 -20.86 -2.79 8.60
CA ALA A 78 -21.79 -1.95 9.37
C ALA A 78 -21.40 -1.86 10.85
N GLU A 79 -20.96 -2.96 11.47
CA GLU A 79 -20.47 -2.98 12.85
C GLU A 79 -19.12 -2.24 12.98
N LEU A 80 -18.18 -2.47 12.06
CA LEU A 80 -16.89 -1.76 12.00
C LEU A 80 -17.08 -0.23 11.91
N ARG A 81 -18.07 0.23 11.17
CA ARG A 81 -18.38 1.66 11.01
C ARG A 81 -19.05 2.32 12.23
N ARG A 82 -19.39 1.56 13.26
CA ARG A 82 -19.83 2.13 14.55
C ARG A 82 -18.67 2.74 15.32
N PHE A 83 -17.45 2.30 15.06
CA PHE A 83 -16.23 2.81 15.68
C PHE A 83 -15.63 3.98 14.90
N SER A 84 -14.81 4.77 15.57
CA SER A 84 -14.02 5.84 14.98
C SER A 84 -12.56 5.40 14.87
N TYR A 85 -11.97 5.66 13.73
CA TYR A 85 -10.56 5.48 13.43
C TYR A 85 -9.96 6.87 13.21
N PRO A 86 -9.45 7.54 14.15
CA PRO A 86 -8.27 7.24 14.94
C PRO A 86 -8.57 7.03 16.42
N ASN A 87 -7.75 6.22 17.07
CA ASN A 87 -7.80 6.05 18.51
C ASN A 87 -7.28 7.27 19.30
N ALA A 88 -6.33 8.03 18.73
CA ALA A 88 -5.61 9.07 19.48
C ALA A 88 -5.58 10.47 18.82
N MET A 89 -6.09 10.64 17.59
CA MET A 89 -6.03 11.92 16.87
C MET A 89 -7.38 12.64 16.91
N THR A 90 -7.67 13.30 18.01
CA THR A 90 -8.98 13.94 18.27
C THR A 90 -9.35 15.08 17.31
N ALA A 91 -8.37 15.67 16.62
CA ALA A 91 -8.59 16.78 15.69
C ALA A 91 -9.43 16.40 14.44
N PHE A 92 -9.51 15.11 14.10
CA PHE A 92 -10.21 14.64 12.89
C PHE A 92 -11.68 14.27 13.11
N GLY A 93 -12.17 14.36 14.37
CA GLY A 93 -13.53 13.94 14.69
C GLY A 93 -13.74 12.45 14.45
N ARG A 94 -14.94 12.08 13.99
CA ARG A 94 -15.27 10.69 13.69
C ARG A 94 -14.83 10.32 12.26
N VAL A 95 -13.84 9.42 12.15
CA VAL A 95 -13.36 8.88 10.88
C VAL A 95 -13.79 7.42 10.77
N PRO A 96 -14.68 7.04 9.84
CA PRO A 96 -15.05 5.65 9.62
C PRO A 96 -13.94 4.88 8.88
N ILE A 97 -13.92 3.56 9.08
CA ILE A 97 -13.05 2.67 8.30
C ILE A 97 -13.50 2.66 6.83
N PRO A 98 -12.60 2.86 5.86
CA PRO A 98 -12.97 2.81 4.45
C PRO A 98 -12.93 1.40 3.88
N THR A 99 -13.68 1.18 2.81
CA THR A 99 -13.51 0.04 1.91
C THR A 99 -12.49 0.36 0.80
N LEU A 100 -11.90 -0.67 0.20
CA LEU A 100 -11.02 -0.49 -0.97
C LEU A 100 -11.75 0.21 -2.12
N ALA A 101 -13.05 -0.07 -2.31
CA ALA A 101 -13.86 0.58 -3.34
C ALA A 101 -13.94 2.10 -3.14
N GLU A 102 -14.17 2.56 -1.91
CA GLU A 102 -14.22 3.98 -1.57
C GLU A 102 -12.85 4.67 -1.75
N VAL A 103 -11.76 3.98 -1.42
CA VAL A 103 -10.41 4.53 -1.66
C VAL A 103 -10.13 4.68 -3.16
N ILE A 104 -10.46 3.67 -3.98
CA ILE A 104 -10.29 3.75 -5.44
C ILE A 104 -11.10 4.91 -6.02
N ASP A 105 -12.35 5.08 -5.57
CA ASP A 105 -13.23 6.17 -6.04
C ASP A 105 -12.68 7.55 -5.64
N ARG A 106 -12.13 7.67 -4.43
CA ARG A 106 -11.68 8.95 -3.88
C ARG A 106 -10.34 9.43 -4.45
N VAL A 107 -9.35 8.56 -4.54
CA VAL A 107 -7.98 8.94 -4.91
C VAL A 107 -7.38 8.15 -6.07
N GLY A 108 -7.96 7.02 -6.45
CA GLY A 108 -7.36 6.11 -7.43
C GLY A 108 -7.22 6.67 -8.85
N ALA A 109 -7.86 7.79 -9.19
CA ALA A 109 -7.64 8.48 -10.46
C ALA A 109 -6.44 9.44 -10.43
N GLN A 110 -5.97 9.81 -9.24
CA GLN A 110 -4.95 10.85 -9.01
C GLN A 110 -3.58 10.26 -8.67
N VAL A 111 -3.53 9.03 -8.17
CA VAL A 111 -2.32 8.40 -7.63
C VAL A 111 -2.36 6.89 -7.86
N THR A 112 -1.19 6.27 -8.02
CA THR A 112 -1.10 4.79 -8.04
C THR A 112 -1.34 4.24 -6.64
N LEU A 113 -2.04 3.11 -6.54
CA LEU A 113 -2.27 2.42 -5.27
C LEU A 113 -1.42 1.14 -5.21
N ASN A 114 -0.75 0.93 -4.08
CA ASN A 114 -0.16 -0.36 -3.71
C ASN A 114 -1.02 -0.98 -2.62
N VAL A 115 -1.78 -2.01 -2.98
CA VAL A 115 -2.75 -2.70 -2.11
C VAL A 115 -2.11 -3.94 -1.53
N GLU A 116 -1.75 -3.90 -0.24
CA GLU A 116 -1.22 -5.08 0.44
C GLU A 116 -2.34 -6.00 0.92
N ILE A 117 -2.31 -7.27 0.49
CA ILE A 117 -3.19 -8.32 1.01
C ILE A 117 -2.68 -8.77 2.37
N LYS A 118 -3.48 -8.55 3.43
CA LYS A 118 -3.19 -8.99 4.80
C LYS A 118 -3.95 -10.26 5.17
N GLY A 119 -3.23 -11.22 5.73
CA GLY A 119 -3.80 -12.33 6.50
C GLY A 119 -4.31 -13.53 5.72
N ARG A 120 -3.52 -14.62 5.73
CA ARG A 120 -3.91 -15.95 5.22
C ARG A 120 -4.29 -16.98 6.26
N ARG A 121 -4.17 -16.71 7.55
CA ARG A 121 -4.34 -17.73 8.59
C ARG A 121 -5.78 -18.09 8.96
N SER A 122 -6.78 -17.33 8.50
CA SER A 122 -8.18 -17.68 8.75
C SER A 122 -9.11 -16.86 7.85
N GLY A 123 -9.50 -17.38 6.70
CA GLY A 123 -10.69 -16.90 5.98
C GLY A 123 -10.48 -15.93 4.82
N SER A 124 -9.27 -15.70 4.33
CA SER A 124 -9.04 -14.84 3.13
C SER A 124 -9.13 -15.60 1.79
N ALA A 125 -9.61 -16.82 1.79
CA ALA A 125 -9.79 -17.59 0.57
C ALA A 125 -10.77 -16.84 -0.37
N GLY A 126 -10.24 -16.33 -1.49
CA GLY A 126 -11.03 -15.60 -2.48
C GLY A 126 -10.90 -14.08 -2.44
N MET A 127 -10.13 -13.50 -1.49
CA MET A 127 -9.87 -12.05 -1.45
C MET A 127 -9.28 -11.57 -2.78
N GLU A 128 -8.37 -12.34 -3.35
CA GLU A 128 -7.71 -12.05 -4.62
C GLU A 128 -8.72 -11.91 -5.77
N ARG A 129 -9.73 -12.78 -5.81
CA ARG A 129 -10.83 -12.71 -6.80
C ARG A 129 -11.71 -11.49 -6.59
N LEU A 130 -12.00 -11.14 -5.35
CA LEU A 130 -12.78 -9.95 -5.01
C LEU A 130 -12.03 -8.67 -5.41
N ILE A 131 -10.71 -8.61 -5.15
CA ILE A 131 -9.86 -7.50 -5.57
C ILE A 131 -9.85 -7.40 -7.09
N ALA A 132 -9.58 -8.50 -7.82
CA ALA A 132 -9.57 -8.51 -9.28
C ALA A 132 -10.90 -8.02 -9.87
N ALA A 133 -12.03 -8.55 -9.39
CA ALA A 133 -13.35 -8.14 -9.82
C ALA A 133 -13.63 -6.65 -9.54
N LEU A 134 -13.21 -6.16 -8.37
CA LEU A 134 -13.33 -4.74 -8.02
C LEU A 134 -12.50 -3.85 -8.95
N LEU A 135 -11.23 -4.19 -9.18
CA LEU A 135 -10.32 -3.42 -10.04
C LEU A 135 -10.85 -3.33 -11.47
N ARG A 136 -11.37 -4.45 -12.02
CA ARG A 136 -12.00 -4.44 -13.35
C ARG A 136 -13.24 -3.56 -13.39
N ARG A 137 -14.15 -3.71 -12.42
CA ARG A 137 -15.37 -2.91 -12.34
C ARG A 137 -15.08 -1.41 -12.24
N LYS A 138 -13.99 -1.03 -11.57
CA LYS A 138 -13.56 0.36 -11.39
C LYS A 138 -12.62 0.87 -12.50
N GLY A 139 -12.24 0.05 -13.47
CA GLY A 139 -11.25 0.41 -14.49
C GLY A 139 -9.90 0.82 -13.89
N ALA A 140 -9.48 0.16 -12.80
CA ALA A 140 -8.31 0.53 -12.00
C ALA A 140 -7.12 -0.43 -12.15
N VAL A 141 -7.22 -1.48 -12.99
CA VAL A 141 -6.20 -2.53 -13.15
C VAL A 141 -4.81 -1.94 -13.45
N ASP A 142 -4.75 -0.94 -14.32
CA ASP A 142 -3.47 -0.33 -14.74
C ASP A 142 -2.85 0.61 -13.70
N ARG A 143 -3.58 0.96 -12.64
CA ARG A 143 -3.17 1.94 -11.63
C ARG A 143 -3.01 1.34 -10.25
N VAL A 144 -3.07 0.00 -10.15
CA VAL A 144 -2.95 -0.71 -8.88
C VAL A 144 -1.85 -1.76 -8.98
N ILE A 145 -1.03 -1.83 -7.94
CA ILE A 145 -0.13 -2.93 -7.65
C ILE A 145 -0.76 -3.68 -6.47
N VAL A 146 -0.88 -5.00 -6.55
CA VAL A 146 -1.32 -5.83 -5.42
C VAL A 146 -0.12 -6.52 -4.83
N SER A 147 0.19 -6.23 -3.56
CA SER A 147 1.36 -6.78 -2.88
C SER A 147 0.99 -7.73 -1.75
N ALA A 148 1.91 -8.64 -1.42
CA ALA A 148 1.76 -9.56 -0.30
C ALA A 148 3.11 -10.14 0.15
N PHE A 149 3.20 -10.50 1.43
CA PHE A 149 4.24 -11.39 1.95
C PHE A 149 3.99 -12.86 1.56
N ASP A 150 2.72 -13.24 1.43
CA ASP A 150 2.33 -14.59 1.06
C ASP A 150 2.42 -14.80 -0.46
N ARG A 151 3.36 -15.62 -0.87
CA ARG A 151 3.60 -15.97 -2.27
C ARG A 151 2.39 -16.62 -2.95
N ARG A 152 1.55 -17.35 -2.18
CA ARG A 152 0.35 -17.98 -2.72
C ARG A 152 -0.72 -16.94 -3.05
N ALA A 153 -0.83 -15.87 -2.25
CA ALA A 153 -1.73 -14.76 -2.58
C ALA A 153 -1.37 -14.12 -3.93
N LEU A 154 -0.05 -13.95 -4.21
CA LEU A 154 0.39 -13.42 -5.51
C LEU A 154 0.09 -14.38 -6.68
N VAL A 155 0.23 -15.69 -6.46
CA VAL A 155 -0.16 -16.70 -7.46
C VAL A 155 -1.67 -16.67 -7.72
N GLU A 156 -2.48 -16.64 -6.66
CA GLU A 156 -3.95 -16.57 -6.78
C GLU A 156 -4.41 -15.25 -7.40
N MET A 157 -3.73 -14.13 -7.08
CA MET A 157 -4.01 -12.85 -7.72
C MET A 157 -3.81 -12.91 -9.25
N LYS A 158 -2.69 -13.48 -9.69
CA LYS A 158 -2.41 -13.67 -11.13
C LYS A 158 -3.36 -14.67 -11.81
N ARG A 159 -3.84 -15.67 -11.08
CA ARG A 159 -4.88 -16.58 -11.59
C ARG A 159 -6.24 -15.88 -11.73
N ALA A 160 -6.55 -14.99 -10.78
CA ALA A 160 -7.78 -14.21 -10.81
C ALA A 160 -7.76 -13.17 -11.94
N ASP A 161 -6.62 -12.49 -12.12
CA ASP A 161 -6.40 -11.55 -13.21
C ASP A 161 -4.90 -11.38 -13.51
N GLY A 162 -4.45 -11.95 -14.61
CA GLY A 162 -3.04 -11.88 -15.04
C GLY A 162 -2.56 -10.50 -15.47
N GLN A 163 -3.44 -9.50 -15.63
CA GLN A 163 -3.09 -8.13 -15.97
C GLN A 163 -2.76 -7.28 -14.72
N VAL A 164 -3.20 -7.70 -13.54
CA VAL A 164 -2.89 -7.01 -12.29
C VAL A 164 -1.41 -7.14 -11.97
N ARG A 165 -0.75 -6.01 -11.78
CA ARG A 165 0.64 -5.98 -11.33
C ARG A 165 0.74 -6.49 -9.90
N THR A 166 1.74 -7.34 -9.62
CA THR A 166 1.95 -7.90 -8.30
C THR A 166 3.28 -7.47 -7.71
N GLY A 167 3.32 -7.28 -6.37
CA GLY A 167 4.51 -6.92 -5.60
C GLY A 167 4.83 -7.95 -4.52
N LEU A 168 6.09 -8.38 -4.40
CA LEU A 168 6.52 -9.30 -3.35
C LEU A 168 7.09 -8.51 -2.17
N LEU A 169 6.42 -8.57 -1.03
CA LEU A 169 6.93 -8.04 0.25
C LEU A 169 7.94 -9.00 0.86
N TYR A 170 9.04 -8.42 1.40
CA TYR A 170 10.15 -9.20 1.90
C TYR A 170 10.79 -8.56 3.15
N ASP A 171 10.93 -9.32 4.24
CA ASP A 171 11.49 -8.80 5.50
C ASP A 171 12.79 -9.51 5.95
N ARG A 172 13.08 -10.71 5.40
CA ARG A 172 14.27 -11.52 5.71
C ARG A 172 14.39 -12.74 4.79
N GLY A 173 15.56 -13.39 4.81
CA GLY A 173 15.72 -14.72 4.20
C GLY A 173 15.98 -14.68 2.68
N TRP A 174 16.90 -13.89 2.22
CA TRP A 174 17.28 -13.69 0.81
C TRP A 174 17.66 -14.95 0.04
N ARG A 175 17.90 -16.08 0.70
CA ARG A 175 18.39 -17.33 0.08
C ARG A 175 17.51 -17.86 -1.08
N ARG A 176 16.19 -17.64 -1.04
CA ARG A 176 15.24 -18.04 -2.09
C ARG A 176 14.61 -16.86 -2.84
N PHE A 177 15.08 -15.68 -2.56
CA PHE A 177 14.48 -14.46 -3.08
C PHE A 177 14.48 -14.41 -4.61
N GLY A 178 15.62 -14.70 -5.24
CA GLY A 178 15.76 -14.72 -6.69
C GLY A 178 14.86 -15.77 -7.37
N GLU A 179 14.75 -16.97 -6.76
CA GLU A 179 13.83 -18.01 -7.25
C GLU A 179 12.37 -17.57 -7.16
N ASP A 180 11.99 -16.93 -6.03
CA ASP A 180 10.64 -16.42 -5.84
C ASP A 180 10.30 -15.32 -6.87
N VAL A 181 11.20 -14.37 -7.09
CA VAL A 181 11.02 -13.28 -8.06
C VAL A 181 10.79 -13.85 -9.47
N ARG A 182 11.65 -14.76 -9.93
CA ARG A 182 11.52 -15.40 -11.26
C ARG A 182 10.22 -16.21 -11.37
N ARG A 183 9.96 -17.07 -10.38
CA ARG A 183 8.79 -17.97 -10.38
C ARG A 183 7.46 -17.21 -10.33
N LEU A 184 7.41 -16.15 -9.56
CA LEU A 184 6.20 -15.34 -9.40
C LEU A 184 6.03 -14.33 -10.53
N GLY A 185 7.10 -13.93 -11.23
CA GLY A 185 7.08 -12.93 -12.27
C GLY A 185 6.47 -11.62 -11.78
N VAL A 186 6.87 -11.16 -10.59
CA VAL A 186 6.33 -9.95 -9.96
C VAL A 186 6.76 -8.69 -10.71
N TYR A 187 5.94 -7.65 -10.66
CA TYR A 187 6.27 -6.32 -11.18
C TYR A 187 7.25 -5.59 -10.26
N SER A 188 7.12 -5.79 -8.94
CA SER A 188 7.96 -5.11 -7.96
C SER A 188 8.29 -5.98 -6.75
N VAL A 189 9.36 -5.60 -6.05
CA VAL A 189 9.72 -6.15 -4.74
C VAL A 189 9.73 -5.04 -3.71
N HIS A 190 9.25 -5.36 -2.51
CA HIS A 190 9.12 -4.41 -1.41
C HIS A 190 9.89 -4.94 -0.18
N PRO A 191 11.21 -4.75 -0.14
CA PRO A 191 12.04 -5.21 0.96
C PRO A 191 11.90 -4.31 2.19
N ARG A 192 12.07 -4.88 3.39
CA ARG A 192 12.28 -4.08 4.59
C ARG A 192 13.59 -3.31 4.47
N LEU A 193 13.57 -1.99 4.67
CA LEU A 193 14.76 -1.14 4.47
C LEU A 193 15.96 -1.56 5.33
N SER A 194 15.71 -2.00 6.58
CA SER A 194 16.76 -2.48 7.49
C SER A 194 17.35 -3.86 7.15
N ALA A 195 16.81 -4.53 6.13
CA ALA A 195 17.22 -5.87 5.70
C ALA A 195 17.58 -5.93 4.21
N ILE A 196 18.03 -4.82 3.64
CA ILE A 196 18.44 -4.74 2.22
C ILE A 196 19.71 -5.55 1.99
N ASP A 197 19.65 -6.40 0.97
CA ASP A 197 20.79 -7.02 0.31
C ASP A 197 20.99 -6.32 -1.03
N ALA A 198 22.00 -5.47 -1.12
CA ALA A 198 22.22 -4.62 -2.28
C ALA A 198 22.58 -5.43 -3.56
N GLU A 199 23.31 -6.55 -3.42
CA GLU A 199 23.66 -7.41 -4.56
C GLU A 199 22.42 -8.08 -5.14
N ALA A 200 21.58 -8.67 -4.26
CA ALA A 200 20.33 -9.30 -4.67
C ALA A 200 19.38 -8.29 -5.32
N LEU A 201 19.30 -7.05 -4.80
CA LEU A 201 18.42 -6.03 -5.36
C LEU A 201 18.92 -5.45 -6.69
N ARG A 202 20.22 -5.27 -6.87
CA ARG A 202 20.77 -4.89 -8.19
C ARG A 202 20.45 -5.95 -9.24
N TRP A 203 20.61 -7.21 -8.88
CA TRP A 203 20.21 -8.29 -9.79
C TRP A 203 18.71 -8.23 -10.11
N VAL A 204 17.83 -8.07 -9.12
CA VAL A 204 16.37 -7.94 -9.34
C VAL A 204 16.05 -6.75 -10.26
N HIS A 205 16.67 -5.61 -10.01
CA HIS A 205 16.47 -4.41 -10.81
C HIS A 205 16.97 -4.60 -12.26
N SER A 206 18.09 -5.33 -12.47
CA SER A 206 18.58 -5.67 -13.81
C SER A 206 17.64 -6.60 -14.59
N GLU A 207 16.80 -7.38 -13.91
CA GLU A 207 15.72 -8.19 -14.52
C GLU A 207 14.46 -7.34 -14.85
N GLY A 208 14.51 -6.03 -14.65
CA GLY A 208 13.41 -5.10 -14.92
C GLY A 208 12.32 -5.06 -13.84
N VAL A 209 12.58 -5.60 -12.65
CA VAL A 209 11.66 -5.59 -11.51
C VAL A 209 11.92 -4.36 -10.64
N ARG A 210 10.87 -3.59 -10.33
CA ARG A 210 10.96 -2.38 -9.51
C ARG A 210 11.23 -2.69 -8.04
N VAL A 211 11.92 -1.78 -7.36
CA VAL A 211 12.32 -1.94 -5.95
C VAL A 211 11.78 -0.79 -5.11
N PHE A 212 10.89 -1.10 -4.15
CA PHE A 212 10.23 -0.13 -3.26
C PHE A 212 10.41 -0.52 -1.78
N PRO A 213 11.52 -0.15 -1.13
CA PRO A 213 11.76 -0.48 0.27
C PRO A 213 10.75 0.19 1.23
N TRP A 214 10.52 -0.45 2.39
CA TRP A 214 9.69 0.04 3.50
C TRP A 214 10.41 -0.10 4.84
N VAL A 215 10.31 0.81 5.77
CA VAL A 215 9.83 2.18 5.76
C VAL A 215 11.03 3.05 6.09
N ALA A 216 11.30 4.10 5.31
CA ALA A 216 12.29 5.11 5.66
C ALA A 216 11.78 5.97 6.82
N LYS A 217 12.65 6.23 7.81
CA LYS A 217 12.27 6.88 9.07
C LYS A 217 12.74 8.32 9.15
N ASP A 218 13.76 8.67 8.38
CA ASP A 218 14.36 9.98 8.37
C ASP A 218 14.82 10.36 6.95
N ARG A 219 15.25 11.61 6.79
CA ARG A 219 15.75 12.13 5.52
C ARG A 219 17.00 11.37 5.03
N GLY A 220 17.88 10.96 5.93
CA GLY A 220 19.06 10.18 5.58
C GLY A 220 18.71 8.84 4.95
N ASP A 221 17.66 8.17 5.43
CA ASP A 221 17.12 6.95 4.79
C ASP A 221 16.64 7.24 3.36
N VAL A 222 15.87 8.32 3.17
CA VAL A 222 15.39 8.72 1.85
C VAL A 222 16.52 9.04 0.90
N ASP A 223 17.50 9.81 1.36
CA ASP A 223 18.66 10.22 0.54
C ASP A 223 19.53 9.01 0.15
N ARG A 224 19.73 8.04 1.06
CA ARG A 224 20.40 6.77 0.75
C ARG A 224 19.66 5.94 -0.30
N CYS A 225 18.33 5.85 -0.17
CA CYS A 225 17.51 5.16 -1.17
C CYS A 225 17.57 5.85 -2.53
N ARG A 226 17.50 7.19 -2.56
CA ARG A 226 17.59 7.98 -3.79
C ARG A 226 18.93 7.87 -4.50
N ALA A 227 20.02 7.72 -3.74
CA ALA A 227 21.37 7.55 -4.28
C ALA A 227 21.65 6.14 -4.82
N ALA A 228 20.81 5.16 -4.48
CA ALA A 228 20.96 3.79 -4.95
C ALA A 228 20.31 3.61 -6.32
N ASP A 229 21.11 3.23 -7.32
CA ASP A 229 20.73 3.06 -8.73
C ASP A 229 19.73 1.91 -8.99
N PHE A 230 19.50 1.06 -7.98
CA PHE A 230 18.59 -0.07 -8.01
C PHE A 230 17.31 0.13 -7.17
N ILE A 231 17.04 1.33 -6.65
CA ILE A 231 15.84 1.65 -5.88
C ILE A 231 15.00 2.67 -6.66
N ASP A 232 13.76 2.34 -6.95
CA ASP A 232 12.86 3.16 -7.76
C ASP A 232 11.97 4.11 -6.95
N GLY A 233 11.92 3.96 -5.65
CA GLY A 233 11.15 4.79 -4.71
C GLY A 233 11.20 4.22 -3.31
N VAL A 234 10.70 4.93 -2.31
CA VAL A 234 10.71 4.46 -0.93
C VAL A 234 9.42 4.83 -0.20
N MET A 235 8.95 3.91 0.66
CA MET A 235 7.78 4.12 1.51
C MET A 235 8.15 4.91 2.76
N VAL A 236 7.38 5.96 3.06
CA VAL A 236 7.52 6.81 4.23
C VAL A 236 6.19 7.01 4.94
N ASN A 237 6.21 7.22 6.25
CA ASN A 237 5.05 7.70 7.00
C ASN A 237 4.89 9.23 6.87
N ASP A 238 6.00 9.94 6.70
CA ASP A 238 6.05 11.39 6.59
C ASP A 238 6.61 11.83 5.22
N LEU A 239 5.74 12.35 4.37
CA LEU A 239 6.11 12.84 3.04
C LEU A 239 7.03 14.08 3.08
N ALA A 240 7.08 14.82 4.19
CA ALA A 240 8.02 15.93 4.38
C ALA A 240 9.50 15.49 4.33
N LEU A 241 9.80 14.20 4.53
CA LEU A 241 11.14 13.64 4.43
C LEU A 241 11.75 13.76 3.01
N PHE A 242 10.92 13.93 1.98
CA PHE A 242 11.40 14.13 0.60
C PHE A 242 11.91 15.56 0.34
N GLY A 243 11.64 16.51 1.23
CA GLY A 243 12.20 17.87 1.16
C GLY A 243 11.46 18.86 0.25
N ASP A 244 10.52 18.38 -0.57
CA ASP A 244 9.79 19.20 -1.56
C ASP A 244 8.31 19.39 -1.22
N ALA A 245 7.92 19.22 0.04
CA ALA A 245 6.57 19.52 0.47
C ALA A 245 6.40 21.07 0.48
N GLY A 246 6.06 21.63 -0.68
CA GLY A 246 5.46 22.95 -0.74
C GLY A 246 4.26 23.03 0.21
N PRO A 247 3.82 24.24 0.60
CA PRO A 247 2.74 24.39 1.55
C PRO A 247 1.51 23.63 1.05
N CYS A 248 0.91 22.85 1.95
CA CYS A 248 -0.38 22.21 1.73
C CYS A 248 -1.32 23.22 1.09
N ARG A 249 -1.75 23.00 -0.15
CA ARG A 249 -2.76 23.84 -0.76
C ARG A 249 -4.02 23.62 0.07
N GLU A 250 -4.33 24.59 0.92
CA GLU A 250 -5.62 24.65 1.59
C GLU A 250 -6.69 24.62 0.50
N ASN A 251 -7.60 23.67 0.61
CA ASN A 251 -8.72 23.58 -0.31
C ASN A 251 -9.65 24.77 -0.04
N PRO A 252 -9.81 25.74 -0.98
CA PRO A 252 -10.59 26.94 -0.75
C PRO A 252 -12.11 26.73 -0.67
N ASP A 253 -12.59 25.50 -0.83
CA ASP A 253 -14.03 25.17 -0.87
C ASP A 253 -14.60 24.60 0.46
N ARG A 254 -14.06 25.00 1.61
CA ARG A 254 -14.66 24.76 2.92
C ARG A 254 -15.16 26.07 3.53
N THR A 255 -16.22 26.59 2.96
CA THR A 255 -17.17 27.50 3.65
C THR A 255 -18.55 26.86 3.68
#